data_ce8942c800635e1ed70df0766d38a4f0
#
_entry.id   ce8942c800635e1ed70df0766d38a4f0
#
_cell.length_a   1.000
_cell.length_b   1.000
_cell.length_c   1.000
_cell.angle_alpha   90.00
_cell.angle_beta   90.00
_cell.angle_gamma   90.00
#
_symmetry.space_group_name_H-M   'P 1'
#
loop_
_entity.id
_entity.type
_entity.pdbx_description
1 polymer ?
#
loop_
_entity_poly.entity_id
_entity_poly.type
_entity_poly.pdbx_seq_one_letter_code
_entity_poly.pdbx_strand_id
1 'polypeptide(L)'
;MAYEDDILIKLENSDSWPGFECPDFLDELNELADKAFEKKTIEGYLASVLIYHQLTEEFIRILIESSTFYIQLSVFPQEFQDRKLKNKMFGQLIQELNQSVLDEDIHSLVEKAYKLNSLRIEIV
;
A
#
# COMPACT_ATOMS: atom_id res chain seq x y z
N MET A 1 9.93 29.87 -24.51
CA MET A 1 9.48 30.25 -23.17
C MET A 1 10.02 29.27 -22.14
N ALA A 2 10.36 29.74 -20.97
CA ALA A 2 10.97 28.90 -19.91
C ALA A 2 10.08 27.71 -19.51
N TYR A 3 8.76 27.88 -19.49
CA TYR A 3 7.80 26.81 -19.13
C TYR A 3 7.82 25.65 -20.15
N GLU A 4 7.85 25.96 -21.42
CA GLU A 4 7.90 24.94 -22.48
C GLU A 4 9.23 24.19 -22.46
N ASP A 5 10.32 24.89 -22.22
CA ASP A 5 11.66 24.32 -22.10
C ASP A 5 11.75 23.38 -20.88
N ASP A 6 11.14 23.77 -19.74
CA ASP A 6 11.09 22.93 -18.55
C ASP A 6 10.29 21.64 -18.80
N ILE A 7 9.20 21.71 -19.54
CA ILE A 7 8.39 20.54 -19.90
C ILE A 7 9.20 19.60 -20.79
N LEU A 8 9.90 20.13 -21.79
CA LEU A 8 10.73 19.33 -22.70
C LEU A 8 11.86 18.63 -21.95
N ILE A 9 12.52 19.31 -21.03
CA ILE A 9 13.58 18.74 -20.21
C ILE A 9 13.06 17.55 -19.40
N LYS A 10 11.89 17.70 -18.76
CA LYS A 10 11.27 16.61 -18.00
C LYS A 10 10.88 15.42 -18.88
N LEU A 11 10.37 15.67 -20.08
CA LEU A 11 9.98 14.62 -21.00
C LEU A 11 11.19 13.86 -21.57
N GLU A 12 12.31 14.55 -21.77
CA GLU A 12 13.54 13.93 -22.27
C GLU A 12 14.32 13.17 -21.20
N ASN A 13 14.16 13.53 -19.93
CA ASN A 13 14.86 12.90 -18.83
C ASN A 13 14.01 11.80 -18.19
N SER A 14 14.30 10.54 -18.52
CA SER A 14 13.56 9.39 -17.98
C SER A 14 13.65 9.27 -16.46
N ASP A 15 14.68 9.80 -15.83
CA ASP A 15 14.84 9.77 -14.36
C ASP A 15 13.79 10.65 -13.67
N SER A 16 13.23 11.64 -14.37
CA SER A 16 12.18 12.51 -13.84
C SER A 16 10.77 11.94 -13.96
N TRP A 17 10.61 10.82 -14.68
CA TRP A 17 9.30 10.20 -14.90
C TRP A 17 8.81 9.53 -13.63
N PRO A 18 7.48 9.58 -13.37
CA PRO A 18 6.92 8.86 -12.23
C PRO A 18 7.23 7.38 -12.30
N GLY A 19 7.56 6.80 -11.16
CA GLY A 19 7.86 5.38 -11.04
C GLY A 19 7.09 4.75 -9.90
N PHE A 20 6.92 3.43 -9.97
CA PHE A 20 6.25 2.64 -8.96
C PHE A 20 6.95 1.29 -8.84
N GLU A 21 7.36 0.96 -7.62
CA GLU A 21 7.99 -0.33 -7.33
C GLU A 21 7.08 -1.18 -6.44
N CYS A 22 6.90 -2.44 -6.83
CA CYS A 22 6.16 -3.41 -6.05
C CYS A 22 7.14 -4.34 -5.33
N PRO A 23 7.03 -4.55 -4.01
CA PRO A 23 7.91 -5.48 -3.30
C PRO A 23 7.74 -6.92 -3.77
N ASP A 24 8.85 -7.65 -3.90
CA ASP A 24 8.85 -9.05 -4.38
C ASP A 24 8.55 -10.07 -3.29
N PHE A 25 8.69 -9.68 -2.03
CA PHE A 25 8.60 -10.62 -0.90
C PHE A 25 7.18 -10.95 -0.45
N LEU A 26 6.15 -10.35 -1.06
CA LEU A 26 4.75 -10.53 -0.62
C LEU A 26 4.26 -11.96 -0.77
N ASP A 27 4.63 -12.63 -1.87
CA ASP A 27 4.25 -14.03 -2.09
C ASP A 27 4.88 -14.96 -1.06
N GLU A 28 6.14 -14.71 -0.70
CA GLU A 28 6.85 -15.47 0.32
C GLU A 28 6.20 -15.31 1.70
N LEU A 29 5.81 -14.09 2.06
CA LEU A 29 5.09 -13.83 3.30
C LEU A 29 3.75 -14.52 3.33
N ASN A 30 3.01 -14.51 2.23
CA ASN A 30 1.71 -15.16 2.13
C ASN A 30 1.84 -16.68 2.32
N GLU A 31 2.81 -17.30 1.67
CA GLU A 31 3.10 -18.72 1.83
C GLU A 31 3.49 -19.07 3.28
N LEU A 32 4.31 -18.23 3.89
CA LEU A 32 4.74 -18.43 5.27
C LEU A 32 3.56 -18.35 6.24
N ALA A 33 2.65 -17.39 6.03
CA ALA A 33 1.44 -17.26 6.84
C ALA A 33 0.53 -18.45 6.67
N ASP A 34 0.33 -18.93 5.44
CA ASP A 34 -0.49 -20.12 5.16
C ASP A 34 0.08 -21.37 5.83
N LYS A 35 1.38 -21.57 5.75
CA LYS A 35 2.06 -22.69 6.42
C LYS A 35 1.92 -22.63 7.92
N ALA A 36 2.06 -21.43 8.51
CA ALA A 36 1.88 -21.24 9.95
C ALA A 36 0.44 -21.57 10.37
N PHE A 37 -0.54 -21.13 9.60
CA PHE A 37 -1.95 -21.41 9.86
C PHE A 37 -2.27 -22.91 9.77
N GLU A 38 -1.70 -23.62 8.81
CA GLU A 38 -1.91 -25.06 8.60
C GLU A 38 -1.39 -25.94 9.74
N LYS A 39 -0.48 -25.42 10.57
CA LYS A 39 0.04 -26.16 11.72
C LYS A 39 -1.02 -26.41 12.79
N LYS A 40 -2.10 -25.64 12.81
CA LYS A 40 -3.23 -25.75 13.76
C LYS A 40 -2.79 -25.70 15.22
N THR A 41 -1.74 -24.94 15.52
CA THR A 41 -1.25 -24.68 16.87
C THR A 41 -1.51 -23.23 17.26
N ILE A 42 -1.47 -22.93 18.56
CA ILE A 42 -1.64 -21.56 19.05
C ILE A 42 -0.54 -20.66 18.48
N GLU A 43 0.71 -21.13 18.51
CA GLU A 43 1.86 -20.41 17.96
C GLU A 43 1.70 -20.17 16.44
N GLY A 44 1.22 -21.19 15.73
CA GLY A 44 0.98 -21.09 14.28
C GLY A 44 -0.11 -20.07 13.95
N TYR A 45 -1.21 -20.07 14.71
CA TYR A 45 -2.27 -19.08 14.52
C TYR A 45 -1.80 -17.67 14.85
N LEU A 46 -1.07 -17.51 15.94
CA LEU A 46 -0.51 -16.21 16.31
C LEU A 46 0.45 -15.68 15.24
N ALA A 47 1.35 -16.54 14.77
CA ALA A 47 2.28 -16.18 13.70
C ALA A 47 1.55 -15.79 12.42
N SER A 48 0.53 -16.58 12.01
CA SER A 48 -0.24 -16.28 10.80
C SER A 48 -0.97 -14.94 10.89
N VAL A 49 -1.57 -14.62 12.03
CA VAL A 49 -2.27 -13.34 12.21
C VAL A 49 -1.30 -12.17 12.07
N LEU A 50 -0.13 -12.25 12.67
CA LEU A 50 0.88 -11.18 12.59
C LEU A 50 1.40 -11.00 11.17
N ILE A 51 1.66 -12.10 10.46
CA ILE A 51 2.15 -12.05 9.08
C ILE A 51 1.06 -11.53 8.15
N TYR A 52 -0.19 -12.02 8.27
CA TYR A 52 -1.30 -11.52 7.46
C TYR A 52 -1.57 -10.04 7.72
N HIS A 53 -1.42 -9.59 8.96
CA HIS A 53 -1.55 -8.17 9.29
C HIS A 53 -0.51 -7.34 8.54
N GLN A 54 0.75 -7.75 8.57
CA GLN A 54 1.82 -7.04 7.87
C GLN A 54 1.61 -7.08 6.36
N LEU A 55 1.20 -8.23 5.82
CA LEU A 55 0.92 -8.39 4.40
C LEU A 55 -0.22 -7.46 3.97
N THR A 56 -1.29 -7.37 4.76
CA THR A 56 -2.42 -6.47 4.50
C THR A 56 -1.97 -5.01 4.53
N GLU A 57 -1.14 -4.63 5.49
CA GLU A 57 -0.57 -3.29 5.57
C GLU A 57 0.22 -2.94 4.31
N GLU A 58 1.06 -3.84 3.83
CA GLU A 58 1.83 -3.63 2.59
C GLU A 58 0.93 -3.51 1.36
N PHE A 59 -0.10 -4.34 1.25
CA PHE A 59 -1.06 -4.23 0.15
C PHE A 59 -1.80 -2.90 0.16
N ILE A 60 -2.18 -2.39 1.32
CA ILE A 60 -2.85 -1.09 1.43
C ILE A 60 -1.91 0.04 1.02
N ARG A 61 -0.63 -0.02 1.43
CA ARG A 61 0.39 0.93 0.97
C ARG A 61 0.52 0.92 -0.56
N ILE A 62 0.59 -0.27 -1.15
CA ILE A 62 0.69 -0.44 -2.59
C ILE A 62 -0.53 0.16 -3.30
N LEU A 63 -1.73 -0.05 -2.79
CA LEU A 63 -2.94 0.51 -3.37
C LEU A 63 -2.92 2.05 -3.34
N ILE A 64 -2.51 2.64 -2.23
CA ILE A 64 -2.43 4.10 -2.10
C ILE A 64 -1.33 4.65 -3.01
N GLU A 65 -0.17 4.03 -3.03
CA GLU A 65 0.95 4.44 -3.89
C GLU A 65 0.61 4.29 -5.37
N SER A 66 -0.12 3.23 -5.74
CA SER A 66 -0.60 3.05 -7.12
C SER A 66 -1.56 4.16 -7.53
N SER A 67 -2.46 4.56 -6.63
CA SER A 67 -3.38 5.68 -6.88
C SER A 67 -2.63 6.99 -7.05
N THR A 68 -1.64 7.24 -6.21
CA THR A 68 -0.77 8.41 -6.30
C THR A 68 0.02 8.41 -7.61
N PHE A 69 0.58 7.27 -7.98
CA PHE A 69 1.30 7.09 -9.24
C PHE A 69 0.40 7.39 -10.44
N TYR A 70 -0.82 6.91 -10.43
CA TYR A 70 -1.80 7.21 -11.50
C TYR A 70 -2.07 8.70 -11.63
N ILE A 71 -2.23 9.40 -10.49
CA ILE A 71 -2.42 10.85 -10.49
C ILE A 71 -1.19 11.56 -11.05
N GLN A 72 0.02 11.15 -10.64
CA GLN A 72 1.27 11.69 -11.15
C GLN A 72 1.37 11.55 -12.67
N LEU A 73 1.02 10.37 -13.20
CA LEU A 73 1.00 10.14 -14.64
C LEU A 73 -0.02 11.04 -15.35
N SER A 74 -1.19 11.24 -14.74
CA SER A 74 -2.27 12.05 -15.33
C SER A 74 -1.90 13.53 -15.45
N VAL A 75 -1.07 14.05 -14.56
CA VAL A 75 -0.66 15.46 -14.54
C VAL A 75 0.75 15.68 -15.07
N PHE A 76 1.50 14.60 -15.35
CA PHE A 76 2.87 14.70 -15.86
C PHE A 76 2.89 15.53 -17.17
N PRO A 77 3.86 16.45 -17.38
CA PRO A 77 5.08 16.66 -16.61
C PRO A 77 4.98 17.66 -15.43
N GLN A 78 3.79 18.05 -15.03
CA GLN A 78 3.60 18.86 -13.84
C GLN A 78 3.91 18.04 -12.59
N GLU A 79 4.38 18.71 -11.54
CA GLU A 79 4.67 18.05 -10.28
C GLU A 79 3.41 17.84 -9.47
N PHE A 80 3.32 16.68 -8.83
CA PHE A 80 2.28 16.33 -7.90
C PHE A 80 2.91 16.14 -6.52
N GLN A 81 2.33 16.76 -5.49
CA GLN A 81 2.84 16.63 -4.13
C GLN A 81 2.44 15.28 -3.56
N ASP A 82 3.43 14.44 -3.33
CA ASP A 82 3.22 13.08 -2.87
C ASP A 82 2.84 13.02 -1.38
N ARG A 83 2.08 11.99 -1.03
CA ARG A 83 1.73 11.69 0.36
C ARG A 83 2.88 10.94 1.02
N LYS A 84 3.21 11.33 2.27
CA LYS A 84 4.24 10.66 3.05
C LYS A 84 3.63 9.47 3.78
N LEU A 85 3.72 8.27 3.20
CA LEU A 85 3.12 7.06 3.75
C LEU A 85 4.07 6.24 4.62
N LYS A 86 5.38 6.45 4.49
CA LYS A 86 6.40 5.60 5.14
C LYS A 86 6.29 5.51 6.65
N ASN A 87 5.87 6.60 7.30
CA ASN A 87 5.78 6.67 8.76
C ASN A 87 4.34 6.55 9.27
N LYS A 88 3.38 6.23 8.40
CA LYS A 88 1.99 6.07 8.82
C LYS A 88 1.75 4.68 9.41
N MET A 89 1.04 4.65 10.51
CA MET A 89 0.60 3.41 11.14
C MET A 89 -0.54 2.77 10.34
N PHE A 90 -0.78 1.49 10.56
CA PHE A 90 -1.78 0.72 9.82
C PHE A 90 -3.17 1.36 9.83
N GLY A 91 -3.64 1.80 11.01
CA GLY A 91 -4.94 2.47 11.12
C GLY A 91 -5.02 3.76 10.29
N GLN A 92 -3.94 4.53 10.22
CA GLN A 92 -3.86 5.73 9.41
C GLN A 92 -3.87 5.41 7.91
N LEU A 93 -3.20 4.32 7.51
CA LEU A 93 -3.20 3.85 6.12
C LEU A 93 -4.60 3.43 5.68
N ILE A 94 -5.33 2.73 6.55
CA ILE A 94 -6.71 2.32 6.28
C ILE A 94 -7.60 3.55 6.07
N GLN A 95 -7.47 4.57 6.90
CA GLN A 95 -8.23 5.82 6.75
C GLN A 95 -7.90 6.53 5.42
N GLU A 96 -6.61 6.59 5.06
CA GLU A 96 -6.19 7.18 3.78
C GLU A 96 -6.81 6.46 2.59
N LEU A 97 -6.79 5.13 2.61
CA LEU A 97 -7.40 4.32 1.56
C LEU A 97 -8.91 4.58 1.47
N ASN A 98 -9.59 4.57 2.60
CA ASN A 98 -11.03 4.77 2.67
C ASN A 98 -11.46 6.15 2.16
N GLN A 99 -10.64 7.18 2.40
CA GLN A 99 -10.91 8.55 1.93
C GLN A 99 -10.57 8.73 0.45
N SER A 100 -9.65 7.93 -0.09
CA SER A 100 -9.12 8.11 -1.44
C SER A 100 -9.93 7.38 -2.51
N VAL A 101 -10.72 6.37 -2.15
CA VAL A 101 -11.38 5.46 -3.09
C VAL A 101 -12.86 5.31 -2.74
N LEU A 102 -13.72 5.32 -3.77
CA LEU A 102 -15.18 5.15 -3.61
C LEU A 102 -15.66 3.76 -4.03
N ASP A 103 -14.77 2.84 -4.35
CA ASP A 103 -15.10 1.49 -4.80
C ASP A 103 -15.58 0.62 -3.63
N GLU A 104 -16.70 -0.10 -3.81
CA GLU A 104 -17.28 -0.95 -2.76
C GLU A 104 -16.38 -2.11 -2.36
N ASP A 105 -15.64 -2.69 -3.32
CA ASP A 105 -14.71 -3.78 -3.03
C ASP A 105 -13.56 -3.29 -2.14
N ILE A 106 -13.08 -2.07 -2.36
CA ILE A 106 -12.06 -1.44 -1.52
C ILE A 106 -12.62 -1.16 -0.13
N HIS A 107 -13.87 -0.69 -0.02
CA HIS A 107 -14.53 -0.48 1.28
C HIS A 107 -14.68 -1.79 2.05
N SER A 108 -14.99 -2.89 1.38
CA SER A 108 -15.03 -4.23 1.98
C SER A 108 -13.65 -4.65 2.49
N LEU A 109 -12.59 -4.39 1.73
CA LEU A 109 -11.22 -4.63 2.15
C LEU A 109 -10.87 -3.81 3.40
N VAL A 110 -11.28 -2.55 3.43
CA VAL A 110 -11.06 -1.65 4.58
C VAL A 110 -11.71 -2.20 5.85
N GLU A 111 -12.95 -2.68 5.76
CA GLU A 111 -13.63 -3.29 6.91
C GLU A 111 -12.88 -4.51 7.44
N LYS A 112 -12.44 -5.39 6.55
CA LYS A 112 -11.65 -6.57 6.92
C LYS A 112 -10.31 -6.19 7.52
N ALA A 113 -9.67 -5.14 6.99
CA ALA A 113 -8.42 -4.63 7.52
C ALA A 113 -8.57 -4.06 8.93
N TYR A 114 -9.66 -3.35 9.22
CA TYR A 114 -9.96 -2.87 10.58
C TYR A 114 -10.13 -4.02 11.55
N LYS A 115 -10.84 -5.07 11.16
CA LYS A 115 -11.03 -6.27 11.99
C LYS A 115 -9.69 -6.95 12.29
N LEU A 116 -8.83 -7.08 11.29
CA LEU A 116 -7.51 -7.68 11.45
C LEU A 116 -6.63 -6.84 12.36
N ASN A 117 -6.65 -5.52 12.22
CA ASN A 117 -5.89 -4.62 13.08
C ASN A 117 -6.37 -4.70 14.54
N SER A 118 -7.68 -4.76 14.76
CA SER A 118 -8.25 -4.92 16.10
C SER A 118 -7.82 -6.24 16.74
N LEU A 119 -7.84 -7.32 15.97
CA LEU A 119 -7.39 -8.64 16.44
C LEU A 119 -5.91 -8.62 16.82
N ARG A 120 -5.07 -7.99 16.02
CA ARG A 120 -3.65 -7.85 16.32
C ARG A 120 -3.42 -7.07 17.62
N ILE A 121 -4.16 -6.00 17.85
CA ILE A 121 -4.06 -5.19 19.07
C ILE A 121 -4.45 -6.02 20.31
N GLU A 122 -5.47 -6.86 20.22
CA GLU A 122 -5.89 -7.74 21.30
C GLU A 122 -4.84 -8.80 21.65
N ILE A 123 -4.11 -9.30 20.64
CA ILE A 123 -3.07 -10.31 20.81
C ILE A 123 -1.81 -9.72 21.41
N VAL A 124 -1.45 -8.53 21.02
CA VAL A 124 -0.24 -7.83 21.44
C VAL A 124 -0.52 -6.91 22.62
#